data_e649d4416e0b8f8bcc4cafb26e7896e6
#
_entry.id   e649d4416e0b8f8bcc4cafb26e7896e6
#
_cell.length_a   1.000
_cell.length_b   1.000
_cell.length_c   1.000
_cell.angle_alpha   90.00
_cell.angle_beta   90.00
_cell.angle_gamma   90.00
#
_symmetry.space_group_name_H-M   'P 1'
#
loop_
_entity.id
_entity.type
_entity.pdbx_description
1 polymer ?
#
loop_
_entity_poly.entity_id
_entity_poly.type
_entity_poly.pdbx_seq_one_letter_code
_entity_poly.pdbx_strand_id
1 'polypeptide(L)'
;MQNKNRPISPHLQIYKPQITSILSIAHRFTGIILYSSIFLFTIFLFSLAFNEDLKNILISFFSSFYGKSILFFIILFFIYHFLNGIRHLFWDMGFGLKIVNVYITGFIIISLSLILNFYIWFF
;
A
#
# COMPACT_ATOMS: atom_id res chain seq x y z
N MET A 1 41.52 7.98 -28.60
CA MET A 1 41.33 8.59 -27.25
C MET A 1 39.89 8.46 -26.88
N GLN A 2 39.56 7.60 -25.92
CA GLN A 2 38.17 7.46 -25.41
C GLN A 2 37.81 8.68 -24.55
N ASN A 3 36.78 9.38 -24.96
CA ASN A 3 36.29 10.54 -24.25
C ASN A 3 35.73 10.10 -22.85
N LYS A 4 36.53 10.32 -21.81
CA LYS A 4 36.23 9.91 -20.42
C LYS A 4 35.07 10.66 -19.78
N ASN A 5 34.45 11.61 -20.46
CA ASN A 5 33.38 12.48 -19.97
C ASN A 5 31.98 12.13 -20.53
N ARG A 6 31.74 10.90 -20.94
CA ARG A 6 30.39 10.49 -21.31
C ARG A 6 29.52 10.35 -20.04
N PRO A 7 28.27 10.84 -20.07
CA PRO A 7 27.35 10.61 -18.94
C PRO A 7 27.17 9.12 -18.70
N ILE A 8 27.17 8.74 -17.44
CA ILE A 8 26.97 7.35 -17.03
C ILE A 8 25.55 6.94 -17.41
N SER A 9 25.41 5.78 -18.06
CA SER A 9 24.11 5.20 -18.38
C SER A 9 23.28 5.01 -17.09
N PRO A 10 21.95 5.32 -17.10
CA PRO A 10 21.12 5.22 -15.93
C PRO A 10 20.90 3.75 -15.54
N HIS A 11 21.71 3.24 -14.64
CA HIS A 11 21.52 1.95 -13.98
C HIS A 11 20.88 2.14 -12.61
N LEU A 12 19.96 1.26 -12.21
CA LEU A 12 19.28 1.30 -10.90
C LEU A 12 20.26 1.40 -9.72
N GLN A 13 21.44 0.82 -9.85
CA GLN A 13 22.50 0.82 -8.83
C GLN A 13 23.14 2.19 -8.59
N ILE A 14 23.00 3.14 -9.52
CA ILE A 14 23.60 4.49 -9.44
C ILE A 14 22.68 5.46 -8.69
N TYR A 15 21.36 5.19 -8.68
CA TYR A 15 20.39 6.07 -8.04
C TYR A 15 20.25 5.77 -6.54
N LYS A 16 20.50 6.80 -5.72
CA LYS A 16 20.14 6.70 -4.30
C LYS A 16 18.62 6.67 -4.18
N PRO A 17 18.05 5.71 -3.41
CA PRO A 17 16.62 5.64 -3.20
C PRO A 17 16.10 6.95 -2.59
N GLN A 18 15.19 7.61 -3.29
CA GLN A 18 14.51 8.79 -2.79
C GLN A 18 13.17 8.37 -2.16
N ILE A 19 12.72 9.07 -1.14
CA ILE A 19 11.45 8.76 -0.46
C ILE A 19 10.26 8.78 -1.44
N THR A 20 10.29 9.66 -2.42
CA THR A 20 9.27 9.74 -3.47
C THR A 20 9.18 8.45 -4.27
N SER A 21 10.32 7.91 -4.68
CA SER A 21 10.39 6.65 -5.45
C SER A 21 9.93 5.47 -4.60
N ILE A 22 10.36 5.40 -3.33
CA ILE A 22 9.98 4.32 -2.40
C ILE A 22 8.47 4.33 -2.17
N LEU A 23 7.89 5.49 -1.85
CA LEU A 23 6.44 5.60 -1.59
C LEU A 23 5.62 5.36 -2.86
N SER A 24 6.12 5.75 -4.05
CA SER A 24 5.45 5.47 -5.32
C SER A 24 5.44 3.97 -5.64
N ILE A 25 6.55 3.27 -5.43
CA ILE A 25 6.63 1.82 -5.62
C ILE A 25 5.71 1.11 -4.61
N ALA A 26 5.77 1.50 -3.34
CA ALA A 26 4.90 0.96 -2.30
C ALA A 26 3.41 1.17 -2.62
N HIS A 27 3.04 2.34 -3.15
CA HIS A 27 1.67 2.62 -3.57
C HIS A 27 1.20 1.68 -4.69
N ARG A 28 2.02 1.45 -5.71
CA ARG A 28 1.70 0.50 -6.79
C ARG A 28 1.60 -0.93 -6.27
N PHE A 29 2.53 -1.35 -5.40
CA PHE A 29 2.52 -2.67 -4.80
C PHE A 29 1.26 -2.91 -3.95
N THR A 30 0.90 -1.96 -3.11
CA THR A 30 -0.34 -2.05 -2.31
C THR A 30 -1.58 -2.06 -3.20
N GLY A 31 -1.59 -1.35 -4.33
CA GLY A 31 -2.68 -1.40 -5.31
C GLY A 31 -2.91 -2.80 -5.88
N ILE A 32 -1.83 -3.53 -6.20
CA ILE A 32 -1.93 -4.92 -6.70
C ILE A 32 -2.51 -5.84 -5.62
N ILE A 33 -2.06 -5.70 -4.37
CA ILE A 33 -2.59 -6.50 -3.25
C ILE A 33 -4.07 -6.20 -3.02
N LEU A 34 -4.46 -4.94 -3.04
CA LEU A 34 -5.86 -4.55 -2.87
C LEU A 34 -6.74 -5.06 -4.00
N TYR A 35 -6.28 -5.00 -5.24
CA TYR A 35 -6.99 -5.60 -6.36
C TYR A 35 -7.24 -7.10 -6.15
N SER A 36 -6.21 -7.83 -5.71
CA SER A 36 -6.34 -9.26 -5.38
C SER A 36 -7.28 -9.50 -4.20
N SER A 37 -7.29 -8.60 -3.20
CA SER A 37 -8.17 -8.73 -2.03
C SER A 37 -9.65 -8.47 -2.35
N ILE A 38 -9.96 -7.66 -3.36
CA ILE A 38 -11.35 -7.49 -3.86
C ILE A 38 -11.89 -8.82 -4.38
N PHE A 39 -11.08 -9.60 -5.08
CA PHE A 39 -11.48 -10.93 -5.56
C PHE A 39 -11.83 -11.88 -4.39
N LEU A 40 -11.00 -11.91 -3.36
CA LEU A 40 -11.27 -12.70 -2.15
C LEU A 40 -12.54 -12.23 -1.44
N PHE A 41 -12.75 -10.93 -1.35
CA PHE A 41 -13.96 -10.34 -0.77
C PHE A 41 -15.22 -10.71 -1.57
N THR A 42 -15.12 -10.73 -2.90
CA THR A 42 -16.23 -11.16 -3.77
C THR A 42 -16.57 -12.64 -3.55
N ILE A 43 -15.57 -13.52 -3.42
CA ILE A 43 -15.79 -14.93 -3.08
C ILE A 43 -16.47 -15.06 -1.72
N PHE A 44 -16.06 -14.28 -0.73
CA PHE A 44 -16.69 -14.27 0.58
C PHE A 44 -18.16 -13.84 0.51
N LEU A 45 -18.48 -12.75 -0.19
CA LEU A 45 -19.87 -12.32 -0.39
C LEU A 45 -20.71 -13.37 -1.13
N PHE A 46 -20.15 -14.02 -2.14
CA PHE A 46 -20.81 -15.11 -2.85
C PHE A 46 -21.11 -16.28 -1.89
N SER A 47 -20.16 -16.64 -1.05
CA SER A 47 -20.35 -17.72 -0.08
C SER A 47 -21.44 -17.42 0.94
N LEU A 48 -21.56 -16.16 1.39
CA LEU A 48 -22.65 -15.74 2.29
C LEU A 48 -24.03 -15.94 1.69
N ALA A 49 -24.15 -15.73 0.36
CA ALA A 49 -25.45 -15.78 -0.33
C ALA A 49 -25.84 -17.19 -0.79
N PHE A 50 -24.87 -18.02 -1.21
CA PHE A 50 -25.15 -19.23 -1.99
C PHE A 50 -24.50 -20.51 -1.48
N ASN A 51 -23.51 -20.44 -0.57
CA ASN A 51 -22.76 -21.64 -0.16
C ASN A 51 -22.36 -21.60 1.32
N GLU A 52 -23.14 -22.25 2.15
CA GLU A 52 -22.93 -22.26 3.60
C GLU A 52 -21.65 -22.99 4.03
N ASP A 53 -21.28 -24.05 3.34
CA ASP A 53 -20.05 -24.80 3.64
C ASP A 53 -18.81 -23.94 3.34
N LEU A 54 -18.79 -23.30 2.18
CA LEU A 54 -17.70 -22.38 1.83
C LEU A 54 -17.63 -21.19 2.79
N LYS A 55 -18.77 -20.62 3.17
CA LYS A 55 -18.84 -19.56 4.21
C LYS A 55 -18.16 -20.00 5.50
N ASN A 56 -18.50 -21.19 6.01
CA ASN A 56 -17.96 -21.70 7.27
C ASN A 56 -16.45 -21.96 7.18
N ILE A 57 -15.96 -22.46 6.05
CA ILE A 57 -14.52 -22.64 5.78
C ILE A 57 -13.80 -21.28 5.80
N LEU A 58 -14.33 -20.26 5.11
CA LEU A 58 -13.73 -18.94 5.06
C LEU A 58 -13.72 -18.25 6.42
N ILE A 59 -14.83 -18.32 7.17
CA ILE A 59 -14.91 -17.77 8.54
C ILE A 59 -13.90 -18.47 9.44
N SER A 60 -13.80 -19.78 9.40
CA SER A 60 -12.82 -20.55 10.18
C SER A 60 -11.38 -20.14 9.84
N PHE A 61 -11.07 -20.00 8.53
CA PHE A 61 -9.75 -19.56 8.08
C PHE A 61 -9.42 -18.14 8.58
N PHE A 62 -10.30 -17.17 8.37
CA PHE A 62 -10.06 -15.78 8.78
C PHE A 62 -10.11 -15.58 10.32
N SER A 63 -10.68 -16.50 11.05
CA SER A 63 -10.63 -16.52 12.52
C SER A 63 -9.31 -17.08 13.06
N SER A 64 -8.55 -17.79 12.24
CA SER A 64 -7.25 -18.34 12.61
C SER A 64 -6.19 -17.24 12.73
N PHE A 65 -5.05 -17.55 13.39
CA PHE A 65 -3.92 -16.63 13.50
C PHE A 65 -3.43 -16.14 12.12
N TYR A 66 -3.28 -17.04 11.14
CA TYR A 66 -2.84 -16.70 9.80
C TYR A 66 -3.84 -15.82 9.05
N GLY A 67 -5.12 -16.15 9.12
CA GLY A 67 -6.19 -15.36 8.49
C GLY A 67 -6.28 -13.95 9.09
N LYS A 68 -6.19 -13.84 10.41
CA LYS A 68 -6.14 -12.54 11.10
C LYS A 68 -4.92 -11.72 10.70
N SER A 69 -3.76 -12.34 10.57
CA SER A 69 -2.54 -11.65 10.11
C SER A 69 -2.70 -11.12 8.69
N ILE A 70 -3.28 -11.90 7.79
CA ILE A 70 -3.57 -11.47 6.41
C ILE A 70 -4.51 -10.26 6.42
N LEU A 71 -5.60 -10.30 7.19
CA LEU A 71 -6.54 -9.18 7.30
C LEU A 71 -5.86 -7.93 7.87
N PHE A 72 -4.99 -8.08 8.87
CA PHE A 72 -4.22 -6.96 9.43
C PHE A 72 -3.40 -6.24 8.34
N PHE A 73 -2.69 -6.99 7.51
CA PHE A 73 -1.90 -6.39 6.43
C PHE A 73 -2.75 -5.83 5.30
N ILE A 74 -3.88 -6.45 4.95
CA ILE A 74 -4.81 -5.90 3.95
C ILE A 74 -5.34 -4.54 4.42
N ILE A 75 -5.75 -4.41 5.68
CA ILE A 75 -6.23 -3.14 6.26
C ILE A 75 -5.11 -2.10 6.25
N LEU A 76 -3.89 -2.47 6.65
CA LEU A 76 -2.73 -1.58 6.61
C LEU A 76 -2.47 -1.04 5.19
N PHE A 77 -2.47 -1.95 4.20
CA PHE A 77 -2.25 -1.57 2.82
C PHE A 77 -3.38 -0.70 2.26
N PHE A 78 -4.62 -0.96 2.67
CA PHE A 78 -5.76 -0.13 2.30
C PHE A 78 -5.61 1.30 2.83
N ILE A 79 -5.32 1.46 4.11
CA ILE A 79 -5.16 2.78 4.74
C ILE A 79 -3.98 3.53 4.09
N TYR A 80 -2.84 2.87 3.94
CA TYR A 80 -1.67 3.46 3.30
C TYR A 80 -1.96 3.88 1.85
N HIS A 81 -2.57 2.99 1.06
CA HIS A 81 -2.90 3.26 -0.34
C HIS A 81 -3.86 4.44 -0.46
N PHE A 82 -4.89 4.49 0.37
CA PHE A 82 -5.87 5.57 0.40
C PHE A 82 -5.22 6.92 0.75
N LEU A 83 -4.46 6.98 1.85
CA LEU A 83 -3.80 8.21 2.29
C LEU A 83 -2.77 8.71 1.27
N ASN A 84 -1.97 7.80 0.71
CA ASN A 84 -0.99 8.18 -0.29
C ASN A 84 -1.65 8.56 -1.63
N GLY A 85 -2.80 7.97 -1.96
CA GLY A 85 -3.63 8.37 -3.10
C GLY A 85 -4.13 9.81 -2.96
N ILE A 86 -4.65 10.19 -1.79
CA ILE A 86 -5.03 11.57 -1.48
C ILE A 86 -3.83 12.53 -1.68
N ARG A 87 -2.65 12.14 -1.22
CA ARG A 87 -1.42 12.94 -1.41
C ARG A 87 -1.11 13.17 -2.89
N HIS A 88 -1.26 12.15 -3.74
CA HIS A 88 -1.08 12.29 -5.18
C HIS A 88 -2.08 13.27 -5.79
N LEU A 89 -3.36 13.25 -5.36
CA LEU A 89 -4.35 14.22 -5.80
C LEU A 89 -3.97 15.67 -5.43
N PHE A 90 -3.39 15.90 -4.24
CA PHE A 90 -2.87 17.22 -3.89
C PHE A 90 -1.72 17.67 -4.79
N TRP A 91 -0.85 16.75 -5.18
CA TRP A 91 0.23 17.06 -6.12
C TRP A 91 -0.29 17.39 -7.53
N ASP A 92 -1.32 16.68 -7.99
CA ASP A 92 -1.98 16.97 -9.28
C ASP A 92 -2.63 18.36 -9.29
N MET A 93 -3.06 18.84 -8.13
CA MET A 93 -3.54 20.22 -7.95
C MET A 93 -2.41 21.24 -7.76
N GLY A 94 -1.14 20.83 -7.79
CA GLY A 94 0.02 21.70 -7.63
C GLY A 94 0.42 22.03 -6.19
N PHE A 95 -0.20 21.40 -5.18
CA PHE A 95 0.10 21.64 -3.78
C PHE A 95 1.17 20.69 -3.23
N GLY A 96 2.05 21.22 -2.35
CA GLY A 96 2.99 20.40 -1.58
C GLY A 96 4.20 19.88 -2.35
N LEU A 97 4.53 20.42 -3.52
CA LEU A 97 5.62 19.96 -4.40
C LEU A 97 7.03 20.29 -3.88
N LYS A 98 7.18 21.17 -2.89
CA LYS A 98 8.48 21.45 -2.29
C LYS A 98 9.05 20.20 -1.65
N ILE A 99 10.34 19.93 -1.87
CA ILE A 99 11.00 18.70 -1.39
C ILE A 99 10.82 18.45 0.11
N VAL A 100 10.85 19.50 0.92
CA VAL A 100 10.62 19.42 2.37
C VAL A 100 9.21 18.90 2.68
N ASN A 101 8.19 19.45 2.00
CA ASN A 101 6.80 19.02 2.16
C ASN A 101 6.61 17.55 1.73
N VAL A 102 7.30 17.15 0.68
CA VAL A 102 7.27 15.77 0.17
C VAL A 102 7.78 14.77 1.22
N TYR A 103 8.87 15.12 1.93
CA TYR A 103 9.38 14.28 3.02
C TYR A 103 8.44 14.27 4.22
N ILE A 104 7.97 15.43 4.66
CA ILE A 104 7.07 15.56 5.83
C ILE A 104 5.77 14.78 5.58
N THR A 105 5.11 15.01 4.46
CA THR A 105 3.85 14.32 4.12
C THR A 105 4.05 12.82 3.96
N GLY A 106 5.20 12.38 3.43
CA GLY A 106 5.56 10.97 3.33
C GLY A 106 5.64 10.29 4.70
N PHE A 107 6.34 10.90 5.65
CA PHE A 107 6.44 10.38 7.02
C PHE A 107 5.09 10.42 7.75
N ILE A 108 4.30 11.47 7.58
CA ILE A 108 2.95 11.57 8.17
C ILE A 108 2.07 10.41 7.68
N ILE A 109 2.07 10.10 6.38
CA ILE A 109 1.25 9.02 5.82
C ILE A 109 1.66 7.66 6.39
N ILE A 110 2.96 7.36 6.45
CA ILE A 110 3.43 6.10 7.03
C ILE A 110 3.01 5.98 8.49
N SER A 111 3.28 7.01 9.29
CA SER A 111 2.95 7.01 10.72
C SER A 111 1.44 6.92 10.95
N LEU A 112 0.64 7.69 10.21
CA LEU A 112 -0.81 7.71 10.34
C LEU A 112 -1.42 6.37 9.91
N SER A 113 -0.92 5.75 8.84
CA SER A 113 -1.41 4.43 8.42
C SER A 113 -1.15 3.35 9.45
N LEU A 114 0.00 3.37 10.11
CA LEU A 114 0.30 2.44 11.20
C LEU A 114 -0.60 2.70 12.41
N ILE A 115 -0.73 3.94 12.85
CA ILE A 115 -1.55 4.31 14.01
C ILE A 115 -3.02 3.90 13.79
N LEU A 116 -3.60 4.25 12.62
CA LEU A 116 -4.98 3.90 12.30
C LEU A 116 -5.19 2.40 12.20
N ASN A 117 -4.22 1.67 11.62
CA ASN A 117 -4.32 0.22 11.54
C ASN A 117 -4.32 -0.44 12.91
N PHE A 118 -3.42 -0.02 13.80
CA PHE A 118 -3.40 -0.52 15.18
C PHE A 118 -4.67 -0.12 15.94
N TYR A 119 -5.16 1.09 15.76
CA TYR A 119 -6.40 1.53 16.37
C TYR A 119 -7.58 0.62 15.96
N ILE A 120 -7.77 0.37 14.65
CA ILE A 120 -8.85 -0.50 14.13
C ILE A 120 -8.70 -1.93 14.64
N TRP A 121 -7.46 -2.40 14.87
CA TRP A 121 -7.22 -3.77 15.27
C TRP A 121 -7.44 -4.04 16.75
N PHE A 122 -7.24 -3.06 17.61
CA PHE A 122 -7.31 -3.22 19.07
C PHE A 122 -8.58 -2.63 19.70
N PHE A 123 -9.30 -1.77 18.99
CA PHE A 123 -10.56 -1.16 19.44
C PHE A 123 -11.72 -1.50 18.50
#